data_23f98fd96f4ee3e72e6ebf5acc658427
#
_entry.id   23f98fd96f4ee3e72e6ebf5acc658427
#
_cell.length_a   1.000
_cell.length_b   1.000
_cell.length_c   1.000
_cell.angle_alpha   90.00
_cell.angle_beta   90.00
_cell.angle_gamma   90.00
#
_symmetry.space_group_name_H-M   'P 1'
#
loop_
_entity.id
_entity.type
_entity.pdbx_description
1 polymer ?
#
loop_
_entity_poly.entity_id
_entity_poly.type
_entity_poly.pdbx_seq_one_letter_code
_entity_poly.pdbx_strand_id
1 'polypeptide(L)'
;MLAQQEKRHVKRSTFRDCGRRCVYCSTILGLDITTLDHVYPLSRGGTHDPGNLVAACQSCNQLKGSLLPQEFFARYPWAGANFIRYARVVHRTLKRGARRAVSLAYAQAA
;
A
#
# COMPACT_ATOMS: atom_id res chain seq x y z
N MET A 1 -2.89 12.12 16.80
CA MET A 1 -2.06 10.91 16.93
C MET A 1 -2.86 9.81 17.59
N LEU A 2 -2.80 8.59 17.08
CA LEU A 2 -3.53 7.46 17.64
C LEU A 2 -2.90 7.00 18.97
N ALA A 3 -3.73 6.59 19.93
CA ALA A 3 -3.27 5.92 21.13
C ALA A 3 -2.62 4.58 20.78
N GLN A 4 -1.77 4.06 21.67
CA GLN A 4 -1.04 2.82 21.44
C GLN A 4 -1.97 1.64 21.12
N GLN A 5 -3.09 1.53 21.84
CA GLN A 5 -4.08 0.48 21.60
C GLN A 5 -4.76 0.62 20.26
N GLU A 6 -5.05 1.85 19.84
CA GLU A 6 -5.65 2.15 18.55
C GLU A 6 -4.70 1.79 17.41
N LYS A 7 -3.41 2.08 17.56
CA LYS A 7 -2.38 1.71 16.58
C LYS A 7 -2.31 0.21 16.40
N ARG A 8 -2.34 -0.55 17.49
CA ARG A 8 -2.33 -2.02 17.46
C ARG A 8 -3.57 -2.57 16.77
N HIS A 9 -4.72 -2.01 17.06
CA HIS A 9 -5.98 -2.40 16.45
C HIS A 9 -5.97 -2.15 14.95
N VAL A 10 -5.55 -0.96 14.54
CA VAL A 10 -5.46 -0.58 13.13
C VAL A 10 -4.48 -1.49 12.39
N LYS A 11 -3.31 -1.75 12.98
CA LYS A 11 -2.32 -2.64 12.36
C LYS A 11 -2.90 -4.05 12.16
N ARG A 12 -3.57 -4.58 13.19
CA ARG A 12 -4.14 -5.92 13.16
C ARG A 12 -5.26 -6.04 12.12
N SER A 13 -6.14 -5.04 12.07
CA SER A 13 -7.24 -4.97 11.10
C SER A 13 -6.71 -4.87 9.68
N THR A 14 -5.76 -3.97 9.46
CA THR A 14 -5.15 -3.75 8.14
C THR A 14 -4.43 -5.01 7.65
N PHE A 15 -3.68 -5.65 8.53
CA PHE A 15 -2.99 -6.90 8.24
C PHE A 15 -3.97 -7.99 7.79
N ARG A 16 -5.05 -8.17 8.54
CA ARG A 16 -6.10 -9.15 8.20
C ARG A 16 -6.76 -8.81 6.86
N ASP A 17 -7.12 -7.54 6.67
CA ASP A 17 -7.86 -7.09 5.49
C ASP A 17 -7.00 -7.13 4.21
N CYS A 18 -5.68 -7.09 4.35
CA CYS A 18 -4.75 -7.29 3.24
C CYS A 18 -4.38 -8.77 3.01
N GLY A 19 -5.10 -9.68 3.65
CA GLY A 19 -4.87 -11.11 3.46
C GLY A 19 -3.57 -11.62 4.04
N ARG A 20 -3.05 -10.96 5.08
CA ARG A 20 -1.80 -11.30 5.75
C ARG A 20 -0.61 -11.26 4.80
N ARG A 21 -0.63 -10.34 3.84
CA ARG A 21 0.39 -10.21 2.80
C ARG A 21 0.86 -8.78 2.70
N CYS A 22 2.08 -8.60 2.19
CA CYS A 22 2.50 -7.33 1.65
C CYS A 22 1.68 -7.07 0.37
N VAL A 23 0.98 -5.96 0.31
CA VAL A 23 0.15 -5.65 -0.87
C VAL A 23 0.99 -5.35 -2.11
N TYR A 24 2.29 -5.08 -1.95
CA TYR A 24 3.16 -4.71 -3.06
C TYR A 24 3.92 -5.90 -3.65
N CYS A 25 4.52 -6.75 -2.82
CA CYS A 25 5.27 -7.93 -3.33
C CYS A 25 4.54 -9.25 -3.13
N SER A 26 3.39 -9.23 -2.49
CA SER A 26 2.53 -10.38 -2.19
C SER A 26 3.12 -11.42 -1.22
N THR A 27 4.27 -11.15 -0.62
CA THR A 27 4.86 -12.05 0.38
C THR A 27 3.94 -12.21 1.58
N ILE A 28 3.76 -13.43 2.06
CA ILE A 28 3.00 -13.69 3.28
C ILE A 28 3.79 -13.15 4.47
N LEU A 29 3.10 -12.42 5.35
CA LEU A 29 3.72 -11.75 6.48
C LEU A 29 3.19 -12.32 7.80
N GLY A 30 4.03 -12.27 8.84
CA GLY A 30 3.56 -12.34 10.22
C GLY A 30 3.17 -10.94 10.70
N LEU A 31 2.30 -10.87 11.69
CA LEU A 31 1.86 -9.58 12.23
C LEU A 31 3.03 -8.76 12.78
N ASP A 32 3.99 -9.42 13.41
CA ASP A 32 5.16 -8.81 14.05
C ASP A 32 6.11 -8.13 13.06
N ILE A 33 6.19 -8.64 11.82
CA ILE A 33 7.07 -8.08 10.79
C ILE A 33 6.31 -7.22 9.76
N THR A 34 5.00 -7.08 9.94
CA THR A 34 4.17 -6.23 9.08
C THR A 34 4.38 -4.77 9.43
N THR A 35 4.53 -3.93 8.43
CA THR A 35 4.52 -2.48 8.59
C THR A 35 3.23 -1.92 8.00
N LEU A 36 2.79 -0.77 8.54
CA LEU A 36 1.69 0.00 7.95
C LEU A 36 2.28 1.02 7.00
N ASP A 37 1.83 1.01 5.77
CA ASP A 37 2.22 1.99 4.78
C ASP A 37 1.04 2.93 4.49
N HIS A 38 1.32 4.23 4.45
CA HIS A 38 0.38 5.22 3.96
C HIS A 38 0.52 5.25 2.44
N VAL A 39 -0.49 4.77 1.74
CA VAL A 39 -0.47 4.68 0.27
C VAL A 39 -0.15 6.04 -0.32
N TYR A 40 -0.89 7.08 0.13
CA TYR A 40 -0.54 8.47 -0.13
C TYR A 40 0.28 8.95 1.07
N PRO A 41 1.58 9.23 0.90
CA PRO A 41 2.47 9.52 2.04
C PRO A 41 2.02 10.72 2.87
N LEU A 42 2.18 10.63 4.19
CA LEU A 42 1.85 11.74 5.09
C LEU A 42 2.63 13.00 4.71
N SER A 43 3.89 12.86 4.32
CA SER A 43 4.73 13.99 3.89
C SER A 43 4.24 14.66 2.61
N ARG A 44 3.30 14.05 1.91
CA ARG A 44 2.76 14.54 0.65
C ARG A 44 1.23 14.74 0.70
N GLY A 45 0.70 14.98 1.89
CA GLY A 45 -0.71 15.29 2.09
C GLY A 45 -1.60 14.10 2.40
N GLY A 46 -1.02 12.92 2.61
CA GLY A 46 -1.78 11.74 3.01
C GLY A 46 -2.33 11.82 4.43
N THR A 47 -3.24 10.95 4.76
CA THR A 47 -3.91 10.89 6.06
C THR A 47 -3.73 9.53 6.74
N HIS A 48 -4.09 9.46 8.02
CA HIS A 48 -4.14 8.21 8.79
C HIS A 48 -5.45 7.43 8.59
N ASP A 49 -6.30 7.88 7.68
CA ASP A 49 -7.56 7.21 7.35
C ASP A 49 -7.30 5.74 6.97
N PRO A 50 -8.07 4.79 7.51
CA PRO A 50 -7.93 3.38 7.13
C PRO A 50 -7.99 3.13 5.62
N GLY A 51 -8.71 3.96 4.88
CA GLY A 51 -8.75 3.88 3.41
C GLY A 51 -7.43 4.25 2.73
N ASN A 52 -6.44 4.76 3.48
CA ASN A 52 -5.11 5.11 3.01
C ASN A 52 -4.01 4.21 3.59
N LEU A 53 -4.38 3.17 4.34
CA LEU A 53 -3.41 2.29 5.01
C LEU A 53 -3.42 0.91 4.42
N VAL A 54 -2.24 0.34 4.25
CA VAL A 54 -2.06 -1.04 3.79
C VAL A 54 -0.97 -1.74 4.58
N ALA A 55 -1.00 -3.07 4.56
CA ALA A 55 0.08 -3.89 5.09
C ALA A 55 1.19 -4.00 4.06
N ALA A 56 2.42 -3.81 4.48
CA ALA A 56 3.58 -3.95 3.62
C ALA A 56 4.74 -4.56 4.38
N CYS A 57 5.62 -5.26 3.68
CA CYS A 57 6.89 -5.67 4.25
C CYS A 57 7.81 -4.45 4.34
N GLN A 58 8.79 -4.54 5.23
CA GLN A 58 9.73 -3.43 5.45
C GLN A 58 10.46 -3.04 4.17
N SER A 59 10.88 -4.02 3.38
CA SER A 59 11.61 -3.77 2.13
C SER A 59 10.79 -2.95 1.13
N CYS A 60 9.52 -3.33 0.91
CA CYS A 60 8.65 -2.59 -0.01
C CYS A 60 8.30 -1.20 0.55
N ASN A 61 8.09 -1.10 1.86
CA ASN A 61 7.81 0.18 2.50
C ASN A 61 9.00 1.14 2.31
N GLN A 62 10.22 0.65 2.50
CA GLN A 62 11.44 1.44 2.27
C GLN A 62 11.63 1.78 0.79
N LEU A 63 11.37 0.82 -0.10
CA LEU A 63 11.48 1.05 -1.55
C LEU A 63 10.53 2.15 -2.01
N LYS A 64 9.31 2.13 -1.50
CA LYS A 64 8.30 3.15 -1.82
C LYS A 64 8.68 4.51 -1.23
N GLY A 65 9.14 4.53 0.04
CA GLY A 65 9.49 5.78 0.71
C GLY A 65 8.37 6.80 0.64
N SER A 66 8.69 8.02 0.19
CA SER A 66 7.72 9.11 0.04
C SER A 66 7.16 9.23 -1.38
N LEU A 67 7.33 8.22 -2.22
CA LEU A 67 6.74 8.22 -3.56
C LEU A 67 5.21 8.20 -3.47
N LEU A 68 4.57 8.98 -4.32
CA LEU A 68 3.13 8.86 -4.53
C LEU A 68 2.82 7.49 -5.14
N PRO A 69 1.61 6.93 -4.93
CA PRO A 69 1.27 5.63 -5.50
C PRO A 69 1.46 5.59 -7.01
N GLN A 70 1.05 6.63 -7.74
CA GLN A 70 1.22 6.66 -9.18
C GLN A 70 2.70 6.68 -9.60
N GLU A 71 3.57 7.33 -8.82
CA GLU A 71 5.02 7.32 -9.06
C GLU A 71 5.61 5.94 -8.80
N PHE A 72 5.23 5.33 -7.69
CA PHE A 72 5.70 4.01 -7.28
C PHE A 72 5.28 2.93 -8.29
N PHE A 73 4.00 2.93 -8.67
CA PHE A 73 3.45 1.92 -9.58
C PHE A 73 3.90 2.11 -11.03
N ALA A 74 4.23 3.34 -11.44
CA ALA A 74 4.83 3.57 -12.74
C ALA A 74 6.25 3.00 -12.80
N ARG A 75 7.00 3.14 -11.71
CA ARG A 75 8.37 2.63 -11.62
C ARG A 75 8.42 1.12 -11.41
N TYR A 76 7.49 0.59 -10.64
CA TYR A 76 7.39 -0.84 -10.29
C TYR A 76 5.99 -1.37 -10.58
N PRO A 77 5.67 -1.67 -11.84
CA PRO A 77 4.31 -2.11 -12.21
C PRO A 77 3.85 -3.37 -11.46
N TRP A 78 4.78 -4.25 -11.08
CA TRP A 78 4.46 -5.44 -10.28
C TRP A 78 3.84 -5.04 -8.93
N ALA A 79 4.31 -3.95 -8.33
CA ALA A 79 3.77 -3.47 -7.06
C ALA A 79 2.34 -2.96 -7.21
N GLY A 80 2.07 -2.26 -8.31
CA GLY A 80 0.72 -1.79 -8.62
C GLY A 80 -0.25 -2.93 -8.92
N ALA A 81 0.19 -3.93 -9.65
CA ALA A 81 -0.63 -5.11 -9.95
C ALA A 81 -1.04 -5.85 -8.69
N ASN A 82 -0.10 -6.06 -7.77
CA ASN A 82 -0.39 -6.68 -6.47
C ASN A 82 -1.30 -5.79 -5.61
N PHE A 83 -1.05 -4.49 -5.60
CA PHE A 83 -1.86 -3.53 -4.85
C PHE A 83 -3.34 -3.61 -5.29
N ILE A 84 -3.58 -3.62 -6.58
CA ILE A 84 -4.94 -3.75 -7.12
C ILE A 84 -5.61 -5.02 -6.58
N ARG A 85 -4.86 -6.09 -6.46
CA ARG A 85 -5.35 -7.40 -6.05
C ARG A 85 -5.58 -7.50 -4.53
N TYR A 86 -4.68 -6.97 -3.73
CA TYR A 86 -4.65 -7.25 -2.28
C TYR A 86 -5.07 -6.09 -1.39
N ALA A 87 -4.99 -4.84 -1.83
CA ALA A 87 -5.40 -3.69 -1.03
C ALA A 87 -6.91 -3.50 -1.12
N ARG A 88 -7.67 -4.23 -0.29
CA ARG A 88 -9.13 -4.35 -0.44
C ARG A 88 -9.92 -3.15 0.08
N VAL A 89 -9.48 -2.56 1.17
CA VAL A 89 -10.26 -1.51 1.88
C VAL A 89 -9.72 -0.11 1.65
N VAL A 90 -8.88 0.08 0.65
CA VAL A 90 -8.38 1.41 0.30
C VAL A 90 -9.42 2.19 -0.49
N HIS A 91 -9.29 3.50 -0.51
CA HIS A 91 -10.18 4.37 -1.26
C HIS A 91 -10.22 3.99 -2.74
N ARG A 92 -11.42 4.08 -3.31
CA ARG A 92 -11.67 3.74 -4.71
C ARG A 92 -10.80 4.55 -5.67
N THR A 93 -10.52 5.81 -5.32
CA THR A 93 -9.66 6.70 -6.10
C THR A 93 -8.22 6.18 -6.17
N LEU A 94 -7.72 5.60 -5.07
CA LEU A 94 -6.38 4.99 -5.04
C LEU A 94 -6.31 3.77 -5.95
N LYS A 95 -7.35 2.95 -5.97
CA LYS A 95 -7.44 1.79 -6.86
C LYS A 95 -7.46 2.19 -8.33
N ARG A 96 -8.25 3.20 -8.67
CA ARG A 96 -8.32 3.72 -10.05
C ARG A 96 -6.97 4.29 -10.49
N GLY A 97 -6.34 5.07 -9.60
CA GLY A 97 -5.02 5.62 -9.86
C GLY A 97 -3.97 4.54 -10.07
N ALA A 98 -4.02 3.46 -9.30
CA ALA A 98 -3.13 2.33 -9.44
C ALA A 98 -3.32 1.64 -10.81
N ARG A 99 -4.55 1.35 -11.18
CA ARG A 99 -4.85 0.73 -12.48
C ARG A 99 -4.34 1.57 -13.63
N ARG A 100 -4.56 2.88 -13.56
CA ARG A 100 -4.07 3.80 -14.59
C ARG A 100 -2.55 3.81 -14.67
N ALA A 101 -1.88 3.90 -13.52
CA ALA A 101 -0.41 3.93 -13.48
C ALA A 101 0.19 2.66 -14.06
N VAL A 102 -0.36 1.49 -13.71
CA VAL A 102 0.09 0.19 -14.22
C VAL A 102 -0.14 0.10 -15.73
N SER A 103 -1.32 0.48 -16.19
CA SER A 103 -1.64 0.50 -17.62
C SER A 103 -0.68 1.35 -18.43
N LEU A 104 -0.40 2.56 -17.94
CA LEU A 104 0.53 3.48 -18.61
C LEU A 104 1.96 2.93 -18.60
N ALA A 105 2.39 2.30 -17.52
CA ALA A 105 3.71 1.71 -17.42
C ALA A 105 3.92 0.59 -18.43
N TYR A 106 2.92 -0.29 -18.58
CA TYR A 106 2.97 -1.36 -19.58
C TYR A 106 2.92 -0.81 -21.02
N ALA A 107 2.13 0.21 -21.26
CA ALA A 107 2.06 0.84 -22.58
C ALA A 107 3.40 1.45 -22.98
N GLN A 108 4.12 2.05 -22.02
CA GLN A 108 5.44 2.65 -22.27
C GLN A 108 6.54 1.59 -22.47
N ALA A 109 6.37 0.40 -21.89
CA ALA A 109 7.33 -0.69 -22.02
C ALA A 109 7.19 -1.46 -23.34
N ALA A 110 6.07 -1.31 -24.04
CA ALA A 110 5.79 -2.03 -25.29
C ALA A 110 6.58 -1.49 -26.49
#